data_6fe4b205ea3f479cb99aa1a10904115e
#
_entry.id   6fe4b205ea3f479cb99aa1a10904115e
#
_cell.length_a   1.000
_cell.length_b   1.000
_cell.length_c   1.000
_cell.angle_alpha   90.00
_cell.angle_beta   90.00
_cell.angle_gamma   90.00
#
_symmetry.space_group_name_H-M   'P 1'
#
loop_
_entity.id
_entity.type
_entity.pdbx_description
1 polymer ?
#
loop_
_entity_poly.entity_id
_entity_poly.type
_entity_poly.pdbx_seq_one_letter_code
_entity_poly.pdbx_strand_id
1 'polypeptide(L)'
;MQKPSDKVFLDISTQAYKSNPASMVDGFRLLRATTTINAYINDGQKVIIIGVRGTEMKDTEDLKADASLPFNKLKSINRYSKDADFVRSVLAQFPAYQVFLTGHSLGGAIDNQLKRDFPQLRDAVEFNPAFQSKDLIYQQPGIKRYYISSDPLYRLGGRLFRGNIVLPPGSSTGISLIDALQGHKLNQFSTSISDTPRKVAGSGGYGIGLLGR
;
A
#
# COMPACT_ATOMS: atom_id res chain seq x y z
N MET A 1 -12.83 -14.30 10.81
CA MET A 1 -13.16 -12.95 10.35
C MET A 1 -12.79 -12.82 8.88
N GLN A 2 -13.59 -12.11 8.10
CA GLN A 2 -13.35 -11.95 6.67
C GLN A 2 -12.46 -10.71 6.44
N LYS A 3 -11.39 -10.86 5.67
CA LYS A 3 -10.54 -9.74 5.27
C LYS A 3 -11.29 -8.87 4.25
N PRO A 4 -11.21 -7.53 4.31
CA PRO A 4 -11.77 -6.64 3.29
C PRO A 4 -11.28 -7.00 1.89
N SER A 5 -12.08 -6.70 0.87
CA SER A 5 -11.69 -6.90 -0.53
C SER A 5 -10.55 -5.97 -0.92
N ASP A 6 -9.75 -6.34 -1.92
CA ASP A 6 -8.67 -5.48 -2.39
C ASP A 6 -9.19 -4.17 -3.00
N LYS A 7 -10.44 -4.17 -3.48
CA LYS A 7 -11.08 -2.95 -3.96
C LYS A 7 -11.28 -1.93 -2.84
N VAL A 8 -11.70 -2.35 -1.66
CA VAL A 8 -11.81 -1.46 -0.48
C VAL A 8 -10.47 -0.81 -0.15
N PHE A 9 -9.38 -1.59 -0.20
CA PHE A 9 -8.03 -1.03 -0.01
C PHE A 9 -7.67 -0.01 -1.09
N LEU A 10 -7.98 -0.29 -2.36
CA LEU A 10 -7.75 0.65 -3.46
C LEU A 10 -8.53 1.95 -3.26
N ASP A 11 -9.80 1.84 -2.92
CA ASP A 11 -10.68 3.00 -2.74
C ASP A 11 -10.20 3.87 -1.56
N ILE A 12 -9.81 3.27 -0.43
CA ILE A 12 -9.25 3.99 0.72
C ILE A 12 -7.88 4.61 0.38
N SER A 13 -7.02 3.91 -0.36
CA SER A 13 -5.76 4.47 -0.87
C SER A 13 -6.01 5.69 -1.76
N THR A 14 -7.05 5.65 -2.58
CA THR A 14 -7.47 6.78 -3.42
C THR A 14 -7.94 7.97 -2.58
N GLN A 15 -8.67 7.73 -1.48
CA GLN A 15 -9.11 8.80 -0.58
C GLN A 15 -7.93 9.50 0.12
N ALA A 16 -6.78 8.85 0.28
CA ALA A 16 -5.61 9.49 0.87
C ALA A 16 -5.05 10.67 0.05
N TYR A 17 -5.44 10.77 -1.23
CA TYR A 17 -5.07 11.88 -2.12
C TYR A 17 -6.10 13.02 -2.14
N LYS A 18 -7.25 12.87 -1.49
CA LYS A 18 -8.32 13.87 -1.49
C LYS A 18 -8.11 14.87 -0.36
N SER A 19 -8.24 16.16 -0.66
CA SER A 19 -8.27 17.22 0.36
C SER A 19 -9.50 17.10 1.27
N ASN A 20 -10.59 16.54 0.75
CA ASN A 20 -11.81 16.22 1.47
C ASN A 20 -12.15 14.74 1.21
N PRO A 21 -11.62 13.80 1.99
CA PRO A 21 -11.92 12.38 1.84
C PRO A 21 -13.40 12.08 2.09
N ALA A 22 -13.96 11.12 1.36
CA ALA A 22 -15.34 10.69 1.53
C ALA A 22 -15.58 10.20 2.98
N SER A 23 -16.74 10.55 3.53
CA SER A 23 -17.13 10.12 4.89
C SER A 23 -17.35 8.61 5.01
N MET A 24 -17.69 7.94 3.89
CA MET A 24 -17.91 6.49 3.81
C MET A 24 -17.26 5.91 2.56
N VAL A 25 -16.64 4.73 2.70
CA VAL A 25 -16.09 3.92 1.62
C VAL A 25 -16.45 2.46 1.90
N ASP A 26 -17.32 1.86 1.09
CA ASP A 26 -17.71 0.43 1.17
C ASP A 26 -18.02 -0.08 2.60
N GLY A 27 -18.80 0.67 3.35
CA GLY A 27 -19.17 0.32 4.73
C GLY A 27 -18.09 0.66 5.78
N PHE A 28 -17.02 1.31 5.39
CA PHE A 28 -16.02 1.88 6.28
C PHE A 28 -16.25 3.39 6.43
N ARG A 29 -16.44 3.84 7.65
CA ARG A 29 -16.60 5.26 7.99
C ARG A 29 -15.23 5.91 8.18
N LEU A 30 -15.08 7.14 7.67
CA LEU A 30 -13.88 7.93 7.94
C LEU A 30 -13.76 8.17 9.46
N LEU A 31 -12.66 7.69 10.04
CA LEU A 31 -12.34 7.90 11.44
C LEU A 31 -11.64 9.26 11.64
N ARG A 32 -10.58 9.48 10.86
CA ARG A 32 -9.86 10.76 10.76
C ARG A 32 -8.92 10.78 9.56
N ALA A 33 -8.50 11.97 9.17
CA ALA A 33 -7.52 12.17 8.10
C ALA A 33 -6.58 13.34 8.42
N THR A 34 -5.40 13.27 7.82
CA THR A 34 -4.45 14.38 7.66
C THR A 34 -4.18 14.59 6.18
N THR A 35 -3.24 15.43 5.82
CA THR A 35 -2.83 15.64 4.42
C THR A 35 -2.09 14.44 3.81
N THR A 36 -1.61 13.50 4.62
CA THR A 36 -0.76 12.39 4.17
C THR A 36 -1.28 11.00 4.51
N ILE A 37 -2.23 10.91 5.44
CA ILE A 37 -2.72 9.63 5.97
C ILE A 37 -4.18 9.76 6.40
N ASN A 38 -4.97 8.73 6.13
CA ASN A 38 -6.34 8.62 6.60
C ASN A 38 -6.57 7.27 7.28
N ALA A 39 -7.62 7.18 8.08
CA ALA A 39 -8.07 5.92 8.69
C ALA A 39 -9.58 5.78 8.51
N TYR A 40 -10.00 4.62 8.08
CA TYR A 40 -11.39 4.22 7.93
C TYR A 40 -11.71 3.03 8.83
N ILE A 41 -12.86 3.05 9.47
CA ILE A 41 -13.27 2.07 10.48
C ILE A 41 -14.58 1.39 10.10
N ASN A 42 -14.63 0.08 10.28
CA ASN A 42 -15.86 -0.71 10.26
C ASN A 42 -16.06 -1.34 11.65
N ASP A 43 -17.00 -0.80 12.41
CA ASP A 43 -17.25 -1.19 13.79
C ASP A 43 -17.85 -2.61 13.90
N GLY A 44 -18.67 -3.01 12.91
CA GLY A 44 -19.27 -4.34 12.86
C GLY A 44 -18.25 -5.46 12.63
N GLN A 45 -17.23 -5.18 11.83
CA GLN A 45 -16.15 -6.13 11.54
C GLN A 45 -14.96 -6.03 12.52
N LYS A 46 -14.91 -4.99 13.35
CA LYS A 46 -13.75 -4.62 14.17
C LYS A 46 -12.48 -4.47 13.34
N VAL A 47 -12.59 -3.74 12.23
CA VAL A 47 -11.51 -3.52 11.26
C VAL A 47 -11.28 -2.04 11.06
N ILE A 48 -10.01 -1.65 11.00
CA ILE A 48 -9.55 -0.33 10.57
C ILE A 48 -8.60 -0.52 9.39
N ILE A 49 -8.75 0.32 8.38
CA ILE A 49 -7.82 0.41 7.25
C ILE A 49 -7.22 1.82 7.24
N ILE A 50 -5.90 1.88 7.28
CA ILE A 50 -5.14 3.13 7.21
C ILE A 50 -4.59 3.28 5.80
N GLY A 51 -4.96 4.36 5.11
CA GLY A 51 -4.47 4.71 3.80
C GLY A 51 -3.32 5.72 3.88
N VAL A 52 -2.18 5.37 3.30
CA VAL A 52 -0.98 6.22 3.28
C VAL A 52 -0.77 6.76 1.87
N ARG A 53 -0.79 8.10 1.74
CA ARG A 53 -0.61 8.80 0.49
C ARG A 53 0.83 8.70 -0.02
N GLY A 54 1.02 8.55 -1.32
CA GLY A 54 2.30 8.78 -1.99
C GLY A 54 2.60 10.26 -2.22
N THR A 55 3.66 10.55 -2.97
CA THR A 55 3.95 11.90 -3.48
C THR A 55 2.98 12.24 -4.61
N GLU A 56 2.50 13.48 -4.68
CA GLU A 56 1.82 13.99 -5.88
C GLU A 56 2.88 14.27 -6.94
N MET A 57 2.92 13.42 -7.93
CA MET A 57 3.79 13.64 -9.07
C MET A 57 3.09 14.58 -10.05
N LYS A 58 3.67 15.75 -10.25
CA LYS A 58 3.18 16.72 -11.24
C LYS A 58 3.85 16.53 -12.60
N ASP A 59 5.07 15.97 -12.62
CA ASP A 59 5.90 15.81 -13.82
C ASP A 59 6.67 14.48 -13.89
N THR A 60 7.10 14.12 -15.12
CA THR A 60 7.90 12.93 -15.42
C THR A 60 9.28 12.94 -14.77
N GLU A 61 9.83 14.12 -14.55
CA GLU A 61 11.14 14.29 -13.93
C GLU A 61 11.07 14.00 -12.43
N ASP A 62 9.96 14.38 -11.78
CA ASP A 62 9.71 14.04 -10.37
C ASP A 62 9.66 12.52 -10.16
N LEU A 63 9.07 11.76 -11.09
CA LEU A 63 9.04 10.30 -11.00
C LEU A 63 10.44 9.69 -11.11
N LYS A 64 11.30 10.22 -11.99
CA LYS A 64 12.69 9.73 -12.13
C LYS A 64 13.54 10.13 -10.94
N ALA A 65 13.38 11.35 -10.45
CA ALA A 65 14.07 11.86 -9.28
C ALA A 65 13.64 11.10 -8.01
N ASP A 66 12.34 10.91 -7.80
CA ASP A 66 11.80 10.17 -6.66
C ASP A 66 12.10 8.66 -6.73
N ALA A 67 12.11 8.07 -7.94
CA ALA A 67 12.50 6.67 -8.13
C ALA A 67 14.01 6.44 -7.94
N SER A 68 14.84 7.48 -8.11
CA SER A 68 16.27 7.44 -7.88
C SER A 68 16.67 7.85 -6.46
N LEU A 69 15.76 8.48 -5.69
CA LEU A 69 16.03 8.79 -4.29
C LEU A 69 16.25 7.50 -3.50
N PRO A 70 17.31 7.41 -2.72
CA PRO A 70 17.50 6.29 -1.81
C PRO A 70 16.42 6.38 -0.73
N PHE A 71 15.26 5.74 -0.94
CA PHE A 71 14.21 5.57 0.09
C PHE A 71 14.76 4.94 1.39
N ASN A 72 16.06 4.65 1.42
CA ASN A 72 16.77 4.09 2.57
C ASN A 72 16.76 4.98 3.82
N LYS A 73 16.31 6.25 3.69
CA LYS A 73 16.24 7.21 4.80
C LYS A 73 14.80 7.61 5.17
N LEU A 74 13.81 6.77 4.91
CA LEU A 74 12.40 7.09 5.22
C LEU A 74 12.19 7.59 6.65
N LYS A 75 12.86 6.98 7.64
CA LYS A 75 12.75 7.39 9.04
C LYS A 75 13.28 8.81 9.33
N SER A 76 14.14 9.37 8.47
CA SER A 76 14.67 10.72 8.62
C SER A 76 13.74 11.81 8.03
N ILE A 77 12.65 11.41 7.37
CA ILE A 77 11.68 12.33 6.80
C ILE A 77 10.67 12.71 7.88
N ASN A 78 10.49 14.00 8.16
CA ASN A 78 9.50 14.51 9.13
C ASN A 78 8.09 13.95 8.94
N ARG A 79 7.73 13.65 7.69
CA ARG A 79 6.48 13.00 7.34
C ARG A 79 6.33 11.62 7.98
N TYR A 80 7.37 10.77 7.90
CA TYR A 80 7.31 9.42 8.46
C TYR A 80 7.00 9.45 9.96
N SER A 81 7.64 10.32 10.72
CA SER A 81 7.38 10.48 12.16
C SER A 81 5.91 10.80 12.44
N LYS A 82 5.32 11.75 11.70
CA LYS A 82 3.91 12.13 11.83
C LYS A 82 2.96 10.99 11.48
N ASP A 83 3.24 10.27 10.39
CA ASP A 83 2.44 9.11 9.98
C ASP A 83 2.56 7.97 11.01
N ALA A 84 3.73 7.74 11.59
CA ALA A 84 3.95 6.75 12.66
C ALA A 84 3.21 7.13 13.96
N ASP A 85 3.18 8.41 14.34
CA ASP A 85 2.41 8.91 15.49
C ASP A 85 0.91 8.75 15.28
N PHE A 86 0.43 8.99 14.05
CA PHE A 86 -0.96 8.73 13.68
C PHE A 86 -1.31 7.24 13.88
N VAL A 87 -0.49 6.33 13.34
CA VAL A 87 -0.69 4.87 13.49
C VAL A 87 -0.67 4.46 14.95
N ARG A 88 0.32 4.92 15.73
CA ARG A 88 0.44 4.64 17.16
C ARG A 88 -0.83 5.03 17.90
N SER A 89 -1.37 6.21 17.61
CA SER A 89 -2.60 6.69 18.27
C SER A 89 -3.84 5.89 17.89
N VAL A 90 -3.95 5.41 16.62
CA VAL A 90 -5.04 4.51 16.20
C VAL A 90 -4.95 3.18 16.95
N LEU A 91 -3.76 2.58 16.99
CA LEU A 91 -3.54 1.30 17.70
C LEU A 91 -3.85 1.39 19.19
N ALA A 92 -3.47 2.49 19.84
CA ALA A 92 -3.76 2.73 21.26
C ALA A 92 -5.25 2.93 21.53
N GLN A 93 -5.95 3.64 20.64
CA GLN A 93 -7.38 3.93 20.80
C GLN A 93 -8.27 2.71 20.51
N PHE A 94 -7.82 1.81 19.62
CA PHE A 94 -8.60 0.68 19.13
C PHE A 94 -7.90 -0.67 19.31
N PRO A 95 -7.53 -1.07 20.54
CA PRO A 95 -6.73 -2.28 20.78
C PRO A 95 -7.44 -3.59 20.38
N ALA A 96 -8.77 -3.57 20.30
CA ALA A 96 -9.59 -4.74 19.92
C ALA A 96 -9.83 -4.83 18.38
N TYR A 97 -9.30 -3.90 17.59
CA TYR A 97 -9.51 -3.86 16.15
C TYR A 97 -8.32 -4.44 15.40
N GLN A 98 -8.60 -5.06 14.27
CA GLN A 98 -7.56 -5.43 13.30
C GLN A 98 -7.25 -4.20 12.44
N VAL A 99 -6.00 -3.79 12.44
CA VAL A 99 -5.55 -2.61 11.70
C VAL A 99 -4.72 -3.04 10.49
N PHE A 100 -5.18 -2.66 9.31
CA PHE A 100 -4.55 -2.94 8.01
C PHE A 100 -3.98 -1.64 7.42
N LEU A 101 -3.04 -1.78 6.49
CA LEU A 101 -2.47 -0.65 5.74
C LEU A 101 -2.81 -0.75 4.26
N THR A 102 -2.84 0.39 3.60
CA THR A 102 -2.87 0.49 2.15
C THR A 102 -2.13 1.74 1.69
N GLY A 103 -1.29 1.61 0.70
CA GLY A 103 -0.50 2.72 0.19
C GLY A 103 -0.24 2.62 -1.30
N HIS A 104 0.01 3.77 -1.91
CA HIS A 104 0.41 3.89 -3.29
C HIS A 104 1.75 4.62 -3.38
N SER A 105 2.60 4.20 -4.30
CA SER A 105 3.89 4.83 -4.55
C SER A 105 4.74 4.93 -3.25
N LEU A 106 5.20 6.11 -2.86
CA LEU A 106 5.92 6.35 -1.60
C LEU A 106 5.11 5.88 -0.38
N GLY A 107 3.77 5.94 -0.42
CA GLY A 107 2.91 5.40 0.64
C GLY A 107 3.17 3.92 0.90
N GLY A 108 3.38 3.11 -0.14
CA GLY A 108 3.73 1.70 0.03
C GLY A 108 5.10 1.49 0.69
N ALA A 109 6.11 2.32 0.38
CA ALA A 109 7.39 2.26 1.10
C ALA A 109 7.24 2.62 2.59
N ILE A 110 6.35 3.58 2.90
CA ILE A 110 6.01 3.95 4.28
C ILE A 110 5.29 2.78 4.97
N ASP A 111 4.33 2.12 4.31
CA ASP A 111 3.62 0.96 4.84
C ASP A 111 4.58 -0.17 5.23
N ASN A 112 5.56 -0.49 4.37
CA ASN A 112 6.60 -1.46 4.68
C ASN A 112 7.36 -1.11 5.96
N GLN A 113 7.71 0.17 6.13
CA GLN A 113 8.42 0.62 7.33
C GLN A 113 7.52 0.62 8.56
N LEU A 114 6.24 1.06 8.43
CA LEU A 114 5.26 1.01 9.51
C LEU A 114 5.01 -0.42 10.00
N LYS A 115 4.90 -1.39 9.08
CA LYS A 115 4.76 -2.81 9.48
C LYS A 115 5.98 -3.35 10.25
N ARG A 116 7.19 -2.85 9.98
CA ARG A 116 8.38 -3.21 10.76
C ARG A 116 8.35 -2.59 12.15
N ASP A 117 7.89 -1.34 12.25
CA ASP A 117 7.92 -0.59 13.50
C ASP A 117 6.71 -0.92 14.42
N PHE A 118 5.60 -1.43 13.82
CA PHE A 118 4.37 -1.81 14.51
C PHE A 118 3.95 -3.24 14.16
N PRO A 119 4.52 -4.27 14.80
CA PRO A 119 4.26 -5.68 14.46
C PRO A 119 2.81 -6.13 14.69
N GLN A 120 2.02 -5.38 15.46
CA GLN A 120 0.59 -5.59 15.67
C GLN A 120 -0.27 -5.21 14.45
N LEU A 121 0.26 -4.47 13.48
CA LEU A 121 -0.43 -4.24 12.20
C LEU A 121 -0.59 -5.56 11.45
N ARG A 122 -1.78 -5.75 10.88
CA ARG A 122 -2.11 -6.92 10.06
C ARG A 122 -1.43 -6.85 8.69
N ASP A 123 -2.12 -7.20 7.66
CA ASP A 123 -1.62 -7.16 6.30
C ASP A 123 -1.65 -5.75 5.70
N ALA A 124 -0.94 -5.58 4.59
CA ALA A 124 -1.03 -4.41 3.75
C ALA A 124 -1.41 -4.80 2.30
N VAL A 125 -2.10 -3.90 1.60
CA VAL A 125 -2.31 -3.98 0.16
C VAL A 125 -1.75 -2.72 -0.47
N GLU A 126 -0.76 -2.88 -1.33
CA GLU A 126 0.01 -1.78 -1.91
C GLU A 126 -0.18 -1.73 -3.43
N PHE A 127 -0.22 -0.52 -3.97
CA PHE A 127 -0.43 -0.26 -5.40
C PHE A 127 0.76 0.52 -5.97
N ASN A 128 1.45 -0.05 -6.97
CA ASN A 128 2.70 0.50 -7.52
C ASN A 128 3.65 1.01 -6.42
N PRO A 129 3.92 0.23 -5.35
CA PRO A 129 4.67 0.74 -4.22
C PRO A 129 6.11 1.07 -4.59
N ALA A 130 6.62 2.16 -4.05
CA ALA A 130 8.05 2.39 -3.93
C ALA A 130 8.63 1.43 -2.85
N PHE A 131 9.94 1.26 -2.85
CA PHE A 131 10.60 0.31 -1.95
C PHE A 131 12.01 0.79 -1.58
N GLN A 132 12.50 0.32 -0.44
CA GLN A 132 13.89 0.47 -0.03
C GLN A 132 14.70 -0.76 -0.45
N SER A 133 16.00 -0.62 -0.63
CA SER A 133 16.87 -1.77 -0.98
C SER A 133 16.73 -2.93 0.00
N LYS A 134 16.55 -2.63 1.30
CA LYS A 134 16.30 -3.65 2.33
C LYS A 134 14.99 -4.41 2.14
N ASP A 135 13.98 -3.81 1.49
CA ASP A 135 12.68 -4.46 1.26
C ASP A 135 12.80 -5.60 0.24
N LEU A 136 13.77 -5.52 -0.69
CA LEU A 136 14.06 -6.58 -1.64
C LEU A 136 14.71 -7.80 -0.97
N ILE A 137 15.52 -7.56 0.07
CA ILE A 137 16.24 -8.60 0.81
C ILE A 137 15.35 -9.20 1.90
N TYR A 138 14.69 -8.34 2.69
CA TYR A 138 13.87 -8.70 3.84
C TYR A 138 12.40 -8.35 3.57
N GLN A 139 11.75 -9.17 2.74
CA GLN A 139 10.35 -8.96 2.39
C GLN A 139 9.44 -9.21 3.60
N GLN A 140 8.64 -8.21 3.96
CA GLN A 140 7.68 -8.34 5.06
C GLN A 140 6.54 -9.29 4.69
N PRO A 141 6.18 -10.23 5.56
CA PRO A 141 5.01 -11.08 5.34
C PRO A 141 3.72 -10.25 5.41
N GLY A 142 2.67 -10.78 4.76
CA GLY A 142 1.35 -10.15 4.77
C GLY A 142 1.25 -8.86 3.95
N ILE A 143 2.21 -8.57 3.07
CA ILE A 143 2.12 -7.47 2.11
C ILE A 143 1.80 -8.01 0.74
N LYS A 144 0.64 -7.60 0.21
CA LYS A 144 0.23 -7.89 -1.16
C LYS A 144 0.52 -6.67 -2.04
N ARG A 145 1.23 -6.88 -3.14
CA ARG A 145 1.63 -5.80 -4.05
C ARG A 145 0.99 -5.97 -5.41
N TYR A 146 0.36 -4.91 -5.87
CA TYR A 146 -0.12 -4.75 -7.22
C TYR A 146 0.80 -3.80 -7.99
N TYR A 147 1.20 -4.21 -9.17
CA TYR A 147 1.94 -3.37 -10.11
C TYR A 147 1.25 -3.34 -11.47
N ILE A 148 1.28 -2.20 -12.12
CA ILE A 148 0.99 -2.11 -13.55
C ILE A 148 2.28 -2.41 -14.30
N SER A 149 2.22 -3.24 -15.34
CA SER A 149 3.41 -3.71 -16.08
C SER A 149 4.22 -2.59 -16.74
N SER A 150 3.59 -1.46 -17.04
CA SER A 150 4.24 -0.24 -17.56
C SER A 150 4.82 0.67 -16.49
N ASP A 151 4.55 0.42 -15.21
CA ASP A 151 4.98 1.27 -14.10
C ASP A 151 6.51 1.32 -13.97
N PRO A 152 7.12 2.51 -13.85
CA PRO A 152 8.56 2.64 -13.70
C PRO A 152 9.12 1.96 -12.46
N LEU A 153 8.41 2.00 -11.31
CA LEU A 153 8.86 1.35 -10.07
C LEU A 153 8.89 -0.18 -10.23
N TYR A 154 7.91 -0.75 -10.97
CA TYR A 154 7.95 -2.17 -11.30
C TYR A 154 9.20 -2.52 -12.11
N ARG A 155 9.52 -1.73 -13.13
CA ARG A 155 10.69 -1.95 -14.01
C ARG A 155 12.02 -1.75 -13.29
N LEU A 156 12.10 -0.78 -12.37
CA LEU A 156 13.32 -0.47 -11.61
C LEU A 156 13.69 -1.56 -10.59
N GLY A 157 12.72 -2.24 -10.00
CA GLY A 157 13.02 -3.26 -8.98
C GLY A 157 11.80 -3.97 -8.43
N GLY A 158 10.60 -3.44 -8.64
CA GLY A 158 9.35 -4.06 -8.16
C GLY A 158 9.19 -5.50 -8.61
N ARG A 159 9.68 -5.85 -9.82
CA ARG A 159 9.71 -7.22 -10.38
C ARG A 159 10.48 -8.24 -9.52
N LEU A 160 11.35 -7.78 -8.61
CA LEU A 160 12.16 -8.64 -7.75
C LEU A 160 11.41 -9.11 -6.49
N PHE A 161 10.27 -8.50 -6.17
CA PHE A 161 9.43 -9.00 -5.07
C PHE A 161 8.73 -10.29 -5.48
N ARG A 162 8.65 -11.21 -4.52
CA ARG A 162 7.89 -12.46 -4.70
C ARG A 162 6.39 -12.19 -4.49
N GLY A 163 5.56 -12.88 -5.27
CA GLY A 163 4.12 -12.85 -5.10
C GLY A 163 3.44 -11.55 -5.53
N ASN A 164 4.11 -10.73 -6.37
CA ASN A 164 3.47 -9.57 -6.99
C ASN A 164 2.33 -10.00 -7.91
N ILE A 165 1.31 -9.14 -7.97
CA ILE A 165 0.26 -9.23 -8.97
C ILE A 165 0.53 -8.13 -10.00
N VAL A 166 0.84 -8.53 -11.22
CA VAL A 166 1.14 -7.62 -12.31
C VAL A 166 -0.07 -7.54 -13.24
N LEU A 167 -0.58 -6.33 -13.43
CA LEU A 167 -1.74 -6.06 -14.26
C LEU A 167 -1.29 -5.33 -15.54
N PRO A 168 -1.98 -5.55 -16.68
CA PRO A 168 -1.75 -4.75 -17.87
C PRO A 168 -2.14 -3.29 -17.62
N PRO A 169 -1.60 -2.33 -18.39
CA PRO A 169 -2.05 -0.95 -18.34
C PRO A 169 -3.52 -0.87 -18.79
N GLY A 170 -4.33 -0.09 -18.09
CA GLY A 170 -5.76 0.09 -18.40
C GLY A 170 -6.01 0.87 -19.69
N SER A 171 -5.03 1.65 -20.14
CA SER A 171 -5.02 2.33 -21.44
C SER A 171 -3.59 2.51 -21.93
N SER A 172 -3.37 2.42 -23.25
CA SER A 172 -2.09 2.73 -23.87
C SER A 172 -2.30 3.85 -24.90
N THR A 173 -1.42 4.84 -24.87
CA THR A 173 -1.40 5.94 -25.85
C THR A 173 -0.43 5.67 -27.01
N GLY A 174 0.34 4.58 -26.92
CA GLY A 174 1.42 4.24 -27.86
C GLY A 174 2.69 5.08 -27.64
N ILE A 175 2.70 6.01 -26.67
CA ILE A 175 3.87 6.83 -26.32
C ILE A 175 4.44 6.30 -24.99
N SER A 176 5.56 5.60 -25.07
CA SER A 176 6.17 4.85 -23.96
C SER A 176 6.31 5.64 -22.66
N LEU A 177 6.62 6.94 -22.71
CA LEU A 177 6.77 7.79 -21.54
C LEU A 177 5.42 8.15 -20.91
N ILE A 178 4.41 8.46 -21.71
CA ILE A 178 3.05 8.77 -21.26
C ILE A 178 2.42 7.51 -20.67
N ASP A 179 2.60 6.35 -21.29
CA ASP A 179 2.10 5.08 -20.78
C ASP A 179 2.75 4.69 -19.46
N ALA A 180 4.04 4.97 -19.27
CA ALA A 180 4.74 4.75 -18.02
C ALA A 180 4.18 5.63 -16.89
N LEU A 181 3.89 6.90 -17.14
CA LEU A 181 3.29 7.81 -16.15
C LEU A 181 1.86 7.45 -15.81
N GLN A 182 1.07 7.08 -16.82
CA GLN A 182 -0.31 6.63 -16.60
C GLN A 182 -0.32 5.30 -15.84
N GLY A 183 0.61 4.39 -16.13
CA GLY A 183 0.77 3.13 -15.43
C GLY A 183 1.02 3.29 -13.93
N HIS A 184 1.63 4.41 -13.52
CA HIS A 184 1.86 4.70 -12.10
C HIS A 184 0.61 5.18 -11.35
N LYS A 185 -0.44 5.64 -12.02
CA LYS A 185 -1.63 6.21 -11.36
C LYS A 185 -2.56 5.13 -10.78
N LEU A 186 -3.17 5.44 -9.63
CA LEU A 186 -4.12 4.53 -8.97
C LEU A 186 -5.34 4.16 -9.81
N ASN A 187 -5.82 5.06 -10.68
CA ASN A 187 -6.98 4.79 -11.51
C ASN A 187 -6.79 3.61 -12.49
N GLN A 188 -5.55 3.22 -12.78
CA GLN A 188 -5.25 2.05 -13.63
C GLN A 188 -5.66 0.71 -12.99
N PHE A 189 -5.88 0.68 -11.68
CA PHE A 189 -6.29 -0.52 -10.95
C PHE A 189 -7.80 -0.71 -10.91
N SER A 190 -8.59 0.34 -11.14
CA SER A 190 -10.04 0.36 -10.90
C SER A 190 -10.82 -0.67 -11.73
N THR A 191 -10.34 -1.04 -12.91
CA THR A 191 -10.99 -2.01 -13.80
C THR A 191 -10.57 -3.46 -13.55
N SER A 192 -9.48 -3.68 -12.82
CA SER A 192 -8.82 -4.99 -12.71
C SER A 192 -8.94 -5.61 -11.32
N ILE A 193 -9.39 -4.85 -10.32
CA ILE A 193 -9.49 -5.32 -8.93
C ILE A 193 -10.96 -5.54 -8.56
N SER A 194 -11.28 -6.80 -8.20
CA SER A 194 -12.65 -7.22 -7.89
C SER A 194 -13.08 -6.90 -6.45
N ASP A 195 -14.40 -6.77 -6.28
CA ASP A 195 -15.07 -6.58 -4.98
C ASP A 195 -15.15 -7.85 -4.12
N THR A 196 -14.64 -8.98 -4.60
CA THR A 196 -14.81 -10.26 -3.89
C THR A 196 -14.03 -10.27 -2.57
N PRO A 197 -14.69 -10.41 -1.42
CA PRO A 197 -14.03 -10.54 -0.13
C PRO A 197 -13.16 -11.81 -0.09
N ARG A 198 -12.00 -11.73 0.57
CA ARG A 198 -11.10 -12.88 0.69
C ARG A 198 -11.27 -13.59 2.01
N LYS A 199 -11.24 -14.93 1.96
CA LYS A 199 -11.08 -15.75 3.17
C LYS A 199 -9.65 -15.53 3.70
N VAL A 200 -9.52 -15.28 5.00
CA VAL A 200 -8.22 -15.27 5.67
C VAL A 200 -7.68 -16.70 5.60
N ALA A 201 -6.59 -16.91 4.87
CA ALA A 201 -5.86 -18.17 4.96
C ALA A 201 -5.40 -18.32 6.42
N GLY A 202 -5.79 -19.41 7.05
CA GLY A 202 -5.27 -19.74 8.38
C GLY A 202 -3.75 -19.76 8.34
N SER A 203 -3.10 -19.37 9.42
CA SER A 203 -1.66 -19.35 9.61
C SER A 203 -1.09 -20.77 9.44
N GLY A 204 -0.97 -21.21 8.20
CA GLY A 204 -0.24 -22.43 7.85
C GLY A 204 1.25 -22.18 8.09
N GLY A 205 1.78 -22.80 9.13
CA GLY A 205 3.21 -22.77 9.42
C GLY A 205 3.99 -23.27 8.20
N TYR A 206 4.93 -22.48 7.74
CA TYR A 206 5.93 -22.95 6.78
C TYR A 206 6.86 -23.91 7.51
N GLY A 207 6.59 -25.20 7.33
CA GLY A 207 7.53 -26.24 7.70
C GLY A 207 8.84 -26.05 6.93
N ILE A 208 9.91 -25.77 7.66
CA ILE A 208 11.28 -25.81 7.13
C ILE A 208 11.56 -27.29 6.81
N GLY A 209 11.44 -27.64 5.54
CA GLY A 209 11.93 -28.93 5.05
C GLY A 209 13.45 -28.97 5.16
N LEU A 210 13.96 -29.58 6.20
CA LEU A 210 15.36 -30.02 6.31
C LEU A 210 15.60 -31.03 5.18
N LEU A 211 16.34 -30.64 4.15
CA LEU A 211 16.95 -31.58 3.24
C LEU A 211 18.06 -32.30 4.02
N GLY A 212 17.75 -33.49 4.48
CA GLY A 212 18.71 -34.47 4.92
C GLY A 212 19.13 -35.37 3.75
N ARG A 213 20.46 -35.43 3.55
CA ARG A 213 21.26 -36.36 2.75
C ARG A 213 21.23 -36.20 1.25
#